data_506c0dd2daeb88966279ef2233653a58
#
_entry.id   506c0dd2daeb88966279ef2233653a58
#
_cell.length_a   1.000
_cell.length_b   1.000
_cell.length_c   1.000
_cell.angle_alpha   90.00
_cell.angle_beta   90.00
_cell.angle_gamma   90.00
#
_symmetry.space_group_name_H-M   'P 1'
#
loop_
_entity.id
_entity.type
_entity.pdbx_description
1 polymer ?
#
loop_
_entity_poly.entity_id
_entity_poly.type
_entity_poly.pdbx_seq_one_letter_code
_entity_poly.pdbx_strand_id
1 'polypeptide(L)'
;MLDNLGTSLKDAVKKLAGKTVIDRAAVDELVRDLQRALLSADVNVKLVMELSKAIKQRALEEEPPKGMGVREHVLRIVYQELVRLMGAPGAVALGPQTILMAGLQGSGKTTTTAKLARYFQRKGLRVGVICADTFRPGAYDQLKTLCDRIGIPCYGDPGEKDALRIVREGLPKLRKQYEVIIIDTQGRHALEENLIEEIISINDIARADHRWLVIDAALGQQASEQARRFHEAIGIDGVLVTKMDGTARGGGALSAVAETQSGIVFIGSGETIEDLERFDPDGFISRMLGMGDLKALVERAEEAVSAEDIDVNAMLKGKFTLRDMYKQLEALNRMGPLKQIMSM
;
A
#
# COMPACT_ATOMS: atom_id res chain seq x y z
N MET A 1 3.22 -10.00 13.64
CA MET A 1 2.06 -10.72 13.16
C MET A 1 1.71 -10.48 11.69
N LEU A 2 2.14 -9.41 11.06
CA LEU A 2 2.51 -9.51 9.64
C LEU A 2 3.45 -10.70 9.47
N ASP A 3 4.23 -11.01 10.50
CA ASP A 3 5.01 -12.23 10.60
C ASP A 3 4.17 -13.51 10.40
N ASN A 4 2.93 -13.58 10.88
CA ASN A 4 2.13 -14.81 10.70
C ASN A 4 1.56 -14.92 9.28
N LEU A 5 1.02 -13.84 8.68
CA LEU A 5 0.59 -13.88 7.29
C LEU A 5 1.82 -14.05 6.37
N GLY A 6 2.85 -13.24 6.59
CA GLY A 6 4.11 -13.34 5.86
C GLY A 6 4.74 -14.72 6.01
N THR A 7 4.81 -15.28 7.22
CA THR A 7 5.34 -16.62 7.47
C THR A 7 4.50 -17.66 6.75
N SER A 8 3.18 -17.62 6.85
CA SER A 8 2.29 -18.58 6.18
C SER A 8 2.38 -18.50 4.65
N LEU A 9 2.45 -17.28 4.09
CA LEU A 9 2.66 -17.09 2.66
C LEU A 9 4.04 -17.56 2.22
N LYS A 10 5.08 -17.22 2.99
CA LYS A 10 6.46 -17.69 2.77
C LYS A 10 6.58 -19.21 2.84
N ASP A 11 5.91 -19.85 3.79
CA ASP A 11 5.91 -21.30 3.93
C ASP A 11 5.20 -21.99 2.75
N ALA A 12 4.06 -21.44 2.29
CA ALA A 12 3.36 -21.92 1.10
C ALA A 12 4.27 -21.87 -0.15
N VAL A 13 4.96 -20.75 -0.31
CA VAL A 13 5.90 -20.54 -1.41
C VAL A 13 7.13 -21.45 -1.30
N LYS A 14 7.73 -21.56 -0.11
CA LYS A 14 8.88 -22.47 0.14
C LYS A 14 8.51 -23.92 -0.13
N LYS A 15 7.31 -24.35 0.26
CA LYS A 15 6.81 -25.70 0.03
C LYS A 15 6.73 -26.02 -1.48
N LEU A 16 6.25 -25.07 -2.28
CA LEU A 16 6.28 -25.21 -3.75
C LEU A 16 7.72 -25.25 -4.27
N ALA A 17 8.58 -24.35 -3.78
CA ALA A 17 9.99 -24.26 -4.19
C ALA A 17 10.76 -25.55 -3.92
N GLY A 18 10.39 -26.31 -2.88
CA GLY A 18 10.99 -27.62 -2.53
C GLY A 18 10.48 -28.80 -3.37
N LYS A 19 9.45 -28.63 -4.21
CA LYS A 19 8.94 -29.74 -5.03
C LYS A 19 9.81 -29.97 -6.26
N THR A 20 10.01 -31.25 -6.59
CA THR A 20 10.79 -31.66 -7.76
C THR A 20 10.03 -31.43 -9.07
N VAL A 21 8.70 -31.65 -9.04
CA VAL A 21 7.80 -31.49 -10.20
C VAL A 21 6.68 -30.54 -9.81
N ILE A 22 6.41 -29.59 -10.69
CA ILE A 22 5.30 -28.65 -10.54
C ILE A 22 4.18 -29.10 -11.48
N ASP A 23 3.31 -29.92 -10.95
CA ASP A 23 2.10 -30.39 -11.62
C ASP A 23 0.84 -29.64 -11.14
N ARG A 24 -0.30 -30.01 -11.68
CA ARG A 24 -1.59 -29.43 -11.28
C ARG A 24 -1.86 -29.62 -9.79
N ALA A 25 -1.49 -30.76 -9.21
CA ALA A 25 -1.70 -31.04 -7.79
C ALA A 25 -0.84 -30.13 -6.91
N ALA A 26 0.40 -29.83 -7.34
CA ALA A 26 1.28 -28.89 -6.66
C ALA A 26 0.73 -27.45 -6.68
N VAL A 27 0.16 -27.01 -7.81
CA VAL A 27 -0.51 -25.69 -7.92
C VAL A 27 -1.77 -25.64 -7.05
N ASP A 28 -2.60 -26.69 -7.05
CA ASP A 28 -3.79 -26.76 -6.21
C ASP A 28 -3.46 -26.74 -4.71
N GLU A 29 -2.37 -27.35 -4.30
CA GLU A 29 -1.89 -27.33 -2.92
C GLU A 29 -1.41 -25.92 -2.53
N LEU A 30 -0.59 -25.28 -3.37
CA LEU A 30 -0.15 -23.90 -3.17
C LEU A 30 -1.34 -22.96 -3.01
N VAL A 31 -2.32 -23.01 -3.91
CA VAL A 31 -3.50 -22.15 -3.87
C VAL A 31 -4.28 -22.36 -2.57
N ARG A 32 -4.46 -23.61 -2.11
CA ARG A 32 -5.11 -23.89 -0.81
C ARG A 32 -4.35 -23.32 0.37
N ASP A 33 -3.03 -23.41 0.37
CA ASP A 33 -2.20 -22.87 1.45
C ASP A 33 -2.25 -21.33 1.47
N LEU A 34 -2.22 -20.68 0.29
CA LEU A 34 -2.41 -19.22 0.16
C LEU A 34 -3.81 -18.79 0.63
N GLN A 35 -4.87 -19.51 0.24
CA GLN A 35 -6.23 -19.25 0.71
C GLN A 35 -6.33 -19.28 2.24
N ARG A 36 -5.78 -20.33 2.86
CA ARG A 36 -5.76 -20.46 4.32
C ARG A 36 -5.04 -19.30 4.99
N ALA A 37 -3.86 -18.91 4.48
CA ALA A 37 -3.09 -17.81 5.01
C ALA A 37 -3.88 -16.49 4.95
N LEU A 38 -4.47 -16.17 3.82
CA LEU A 38 -5.23 -14.94 3.61
C LEU A 38 -6.53 -14.90 4.42
N LEU A 39 -7.29 -16.00 4.46
CA LEU A 39 -8.50 -16.10 5.28
C LEU A 39 -8.18 -16.01 6.77
N SER A 40 -7.07 -16.61 7.23
CA SER A 40 -6.61 -16.49 8.61
C SER A 40 -6.16 -15.06 8.96
N ALA A 41 -5.78 -14.27 7.96
CA ALA A 41 -5.47 -12.85 8.08
C ALA A 41 -6.72 -11.95 7.95
N ASP A 42 -7.91 -12.55 7.91
CA ASP A 42 -9.19 -11.87 7.83
C ASP A 42 -9.36 -11.03 6.54
N VAL A 43 -8.77 -11.49 5.44
CA VAL A 43 -8.99 -10.92 4.11
C VAL A 43 -10.38 -11.31 3.60
N ASN A 44 -11.04 -10.42 2.90
CA ASN A 44 -12.37 -10.66 2.33
C ASN A 44 -12.38 -11.94 1.45
N VAL A 45 -13.34 -12.82 1.69
CA VAL A 45 -13.45 -14.13 1.03
C VAL A 45 -13.51 -14.00 -0.50
N LYS A 46 -14.27 -13.01 -1.00
CA LYS A 46 -14.39 -12.77 -2.45
C LYS A 46 -13.04 -12.47 -3.09
N LEU A 47 -12.25 -11.60 -2.46
CA LEU A 47 -10.90 -11.26 -2.93
C LEU A 47 -9.97 -12.48 -2.93
N VAL A 48 -10.05 -13.31 -1.87
CA VAL A 48 -9.25 -14.54 -1.78
C VAL A 48 -9.63 -15.52 -2.89
N MET A 49 -10.91 -15.65 -3.21
CA MET A 49 -11.37 -16.53 -4.28
C MET A 49 -10.96 -16.04 -5.67
N GLU A 50 -11.05 -14.73 -5.92
CA GLU A 50 -10.63 -14.12 -7.18
C GLU A 50 -9.11 -14.29 -7.39
N LEU A 51 -8.30 -13.99 -6.37
CA LEU A 51 -6.85 -14.22 -6.38
C LEU A 51 -6.51 -15.69 -6.68
N SER A 52 -7.17 -16.60 -5.96
CA SER A 52 -6.95 -18.05 -6.10
C SER A 52 -7.25 -18.54 -7.52
N LYS A 53 -8.36 -18.05 -8.08
CA LYS A 53 -8.75 -18.38 -9.46
C LYS A 53 -7.72 -17.85 -10.46
N ALA A 54 -7.29 -16.60 -10.28
CA ALA A 54 -6.29 -15.98 -11.16
C ALA A 54 -4.94 -16.72 -11.12
N ILE A 55 -4.43 -17.02 -9.91
CA ILE A 55 -3.17 -17.78 -9.76
C ILE A 55 -3.30 -19.16 -10.42
N LYS A 56 -4.38 -19.90 -10.14
CA LYS A 56 -4.57 -21.24 -10.69
C LYS A 56 -4.67 -21.21 -12.20
N GLN A 57 -5.46 -20.30 -12.75
CA GLN A 57 -5.64 -20.16 -14.19
C GLN A 57 -4.32 -19.84 -14.87
N ARG A 58 -3.63 -18.80 -14.43
CA ARG A 58 -2.35 -18.38 -15.01
C ARG A 58 -1.27 -19.46 -14.89
N ALA A 59 -1.14 -20.09 -13.72
CA ALA A 59 -0.13 -21.14 -13.49
C ALA A 59 -0.33 -22.41 -14.33
N LEU A 60 -1.57 -22.68 -14.81
CA LEU A 60 -1.89 -23.85 -15.61
C LEU A 60 -2.00 -23.57 -17.11
N GLU A 61 -2.27 -22.31 -17.51
CA GLU A 61 -2.53 -21.92 -18.89
C GLU A 61 -1.38 -21.13 -19.53
N GLU A 62 -0.61 -20.37 -18.71
CA GLU A 62 0.53 -19.59 -19.23
C GLU A 62 1.78 -20.46 -19.35
N GLU A 63 2.44 -20.40 -20.52
CA GLU A 63 3.74 -21.02 -20.69
C GLU A 63 4.84 -20.18 -20.03
N PRO A 64 5.84 -20.83 -19.37
CA PRO A 64 6.99 -20.12 -18.86
C PRO A 64 7.74 -19.39 -19.99
N PRO A 65 8.17 -18.13 -19.77
CA PRO A 65 9.05 -17.45 -20.69
C PRO A 65 10.32 -18.26 -20.98
N LYS A 66 10.90 -18.08 -22.16
CA LYS A 66 12.15 -18.76 -22.53
C LYS A 66 13.23 -18.48 -21.51
N GLY A 67 13.89 -19.55 -21.05
CA GLY A 67 14.94 -19.48 -20.04
C GLY A 67 14.46 -19.48 -18.58
N MET A 68 13.15 -19.45 -18.33
CA MET A 68 12.57 -19.52 -16.97
C MET A 68 12.01 -20.92 -16.71
N GLY A 69 12.32 -21.49 -15.54
CA GLY A 69 11.74 -22.76 -15.11
C GLY A 69 10.27 -22.63 -14.73
N VAL A 70 9.50 -23.72 -14.85
CA VAL A 70 8.07 -23.75 -14.46
C VAL A 70 7.86 -23.28 -13.02
N ARG A 71 8.74 -23.69 -12.11
CA ARG A 71 8.70 -23.27 -10.70
C ARG A 71 8.81 -21.76 -10.53
N GLU A 72 9.80 -21.15 -11.16
CA GLU A 72 10.05 -19.71 -11.11
C GLU A 72 8.88 -18.92 -11.72
N HIS A 73 8.33 -19.46 -12.80
CA HIS A 73 7.15 -18.89 -13.44
C HIS A 73 5.93 -18.88 -12.52
N VAL A 74 5.63 -19.98 -11.83
CA VAL A 74 4.52 -20.05 -10.87
C VAL A 74 4.75 -19.10 -9.70
N LEU A 75 5.98 -19.00 -9.18
CA LEU A 75 6.33 -18.06 -8.11
C LEU A 75 6.14 -16.62 -8.55
N ARG A 76 6.54 -16.28 -9.77
CA ARG A 76 6.31 -14.97 -10.38
C ARG A 76 4.83 -14.64 -10.48
N ILE A 77 4.00 -15.59 -10.92
CA ILE A 77 2.55 -15.41 -10.99
C ILE A 77 1.98 -15.11 -9.59
N VAL A 78 2.36 -15.89 -8.59
CA VAL A 78 1.91 -15.64 -7.19
C VAL A 78 2.30 -14.24 -6.74
N TYR A 79 3.54 -13.84 -6.96
CA TYR A 79 4.03 -12.51 -6.62
C TYR A 79 3.20 -11.41 -7.32
N GLN A 80 3.05 -11.50 -8.62
CA GLN A 80 2.30 -10.52 -9.42
C GLN A 80 0.84 -10.42 -9.00
N GLU A 81 0.18 -11.54 -8.72
CA GLU A 81 -1.22 -11.54 -8.28
C GLU A 81 -1.37 -10.99 -6.86
N LEU A 82 -0.41 -11.23 -5.96
CA LEU A 82 -0.39 -10.61 -4.63
C LEU A 82 -0.15 -9.10 -4.72
N VAL A 83 0.79 -8.65 -5.55
CA VAL A 83 1.01 -7.21 -5.80
C VAL A 83 -0.26 -6.57 -6.39
N ARG A 84 -0.89 -7.22 -7.36
CA ARG A 84 -2.15 -6.77 -7.95
C ARG A 84 -3.29 -6.66 -6.93
N LEU A 85 -3.37 -7.60 -5.98
CA LEU A 85 -4.34 -7.57 -4.89
C LEU A 85 -4.15 -6.36 -3.99
N MET A 86 -2.90 -5.92 -3.78
CA MET A 86 -2.59 -4.70 -3.01
C MET A 86 -3.01 -3.41 -3.73
N GLY A 87 -3.31 -3.48 -5.02
CA GLY A 87 -3.63 -2.33 -5.86
C GLY A 87 -2.42 -1.46 -6.21
N ALA A 88 -2.65 -0.48 -7.05
CA ALA A 88 -1.62 0.53 -7.35
C ALA A 88 -1.38 1.42 -6.12
N PRO A 89 -0.13 1.89 -5.90
CA PRO A 89 0.13 2.85 -4.83
C PRO A 89 -0.66 4.13 -5.06
N GLY A 90 -1.24 4.67 -3.98
CA GLY A 90 -1.97 5.93 -4.05
C GLY A 90 -1.05 7.10 -4.44
N ALA A 91 -1.59 8.05 -5.20
CA ALA A 91 -0.84 9.23 -5.59
C ALA A 91 -0.63 10.19 -4.40
N VAL A 92 0.58 10.76 -4.30
CA VAL A 92 0.90 11.81 -3.32
C VAL A 92 1.54 12.96 -4.07
N ALA A 93 0.79 14.05 -4.21
CA ALA A 93 1.30 15.28 -4.81
C ALA A 93 2.27 15.99 -3.84
N LEU A 94 3.35 16.53 -4.38
CA LEU A 94 4.29 17.38 -3.65
C LEU A 94 4.08 18.84 -4.08
N GLY A 95 2.97 19.44 -3.65
CA GLY A 95 2.59 20.80 -3.97
C GLY A 95 1.43 21.30 -3.11
N PRO A 96 0.92 22.51 -3.37
CA PRO A 96 -0.21 23.07 -2.63
C PRO A 96 -1.45 22.18 -2.72
N GLN A 97 -1.99 21.81 -1.55
CA GLN A 97 -3.14 20.91 -1.45
C GLN A 97 -3.81 20.97 -0.08
N THR A 98 -5.06 20.61 -0.04
CA THR A 98 -5.84 20.40 1.20
C THR A 98 -6.21 18.93 1.31
N ILE A 99 -5.89 18.32 2.43
CA ILE A 99 -6.12 16.89 2.71
C ILE A 99 -7.11 16.76 3.85
N LEU A 100 -8.19 16.03 3.61
CA LEU A 100 -9.21 15.70 4.61
C LEU A 100 -8.96 14.28 5.13
N MET A 101 -8.78 14.14 6.44
CA MET A 101 -8.58 12.86 7.11
C MET A 101 -9.90 12.29 7.58
N ALA A 102 -10.30 11.14 7.07
CA ALA A 102 -11.53 10.42 7.43
C ALA A 102 -11.22 9.12 8.18
N GLY A 103 -12.18 8.59 8.94
CA GLY A 103 -12.06 7.30 9.61
C GLY A 103 -12.73 7.27 10.99
N LEU A 104 -12.87 6.08 11.58
CA LEU A 104 -13.50 5.91 12.89
C LEU A 104 -12.57 6.27 14.06
N GLN A 105 -13.13 6.31 15.25
CA GLN A 105 -12.39 6.51 16.49
C GLN A 105 -11.37 5.38 16.67
N GLY A 106 -10.17 5.74 17.14
CA GLY A 106 -9.10 4.77 17.36
C GLY A 106 -8.36 4.32 16.11
N SER A 107 -8.76 4.73 14.90
CA SER A 107 -8.05 4.39 13.67
C SER A 107 -6.67 5.06 13.54
N GLY A 108 -6.34 6.01 14.41
CA GLY A 108 -5.04 6.71 14.40
C GLY A 108 -5.01 8.00 13.59
N LYS A 109 -6.16 8.60 13.23
CA LYS A 109 -6.23 9.85 12.44
C LYS A 109 -5.34 10.96 12.97
N THR A 110 -5.54 11.37 14.23
CA THR A 110 -4.83 12.47 14.87
C THR A 110 -3.30 12.27 14.85
N THR A 111 -2.84 11.07 15.18
CA THR A 111 -1.41 10.75 15.14
C THR A 111 -0.90 10.73 13.69
N THR A 112 -1.67 10.17 12.78
CA THR A 112 -1.33 10.12 11.35
C THR A 112 -1.32 11.51 10.72
N THR A 113 -2.23 12.41 11.14
CA THR A 113 -2.23 13.82 10.73
C THR A 113 -0.89 14.50 11.07
N ALA A 114 -0.39 14.32 12.28
CA ALA A 114 0.90 14.88 12.67
C ALA A 114 2.08 14.25 11.92
N LYS A 115 2.08 12.91 11.74
CA LYS A 115 3.10 12.20 10.94
C LYS A 115 3.10 12.67 9.49
N LEU A 116 1.94 12.82 8.90
CA LEU A 116 1.77 13.29 7.54
C LEU A 116 2.25 14.74 7.38
N ALA A 117 1.93 15.60 8.36
CA ALA A 117 2.43 16.97 8.40
C ALA A 117 3.97 17.00 8.44
N ARG A 118 4.58 16.13 9.26
CA ARG A 118 6.04 15.97 9.30
C ARG A 118 6.61 15.48 7.97
N TYR A 119 5.94 14.53 7.33
CA TYR A 119 6.33 14.03 6.00
C TYR A 119 6.43 15.15 4.97
N PHE A 120 5.39 15.97 4.82
CA PHE A 120 5.40 17.08 3.86
C PHE A 120 6.40 18.18 4.25
N GLN A 121 6.55 18.48 5.54
CA GLN A 121 7.56 19.41 6.04
C GLN A 121 8.98 18.94 5.64
N ARG A 122 9.30 17.65 5.77
CA ARG A 122 10.60 17.09 5.33
C ARG A 122 10.80 17.13 3.82
N LYS A 123 9.72 17.25 3.05
CA LYS A 123 9.76 17.48 1.60
C LYS A 123 9.93 18.96 1.23
N GLY A 124 10.09 19.84 2.22
CA GLY A 124 10.31 21.27 2.02
C GLY A 124 9.03 22.09 1.87
N LEU A 125 7.86 21.51 2.10
CA LEU A 125 6.58 22.21 2.00
C LEU A 125 6.21 22.85 3.34
N ARG A 126 5.57 24.01 3.29
CA ARG A 126 5.00 24.68 4.46
C ARG A 126 3.64 24.06 4.76
N VAL A 127 3.52 23.50 5.95
CA VAL A 127 2.34 22.72 6.36
C VAL A 127 1.59 23.42 7.50
N GLY A 128 0.27 23.44 7.42
CA GLY A 128 -0.63 23.84 8.51
C GLY A 128 -1.63 22.72 8.79
N VAL A 129 -2.04 22.59 10.03
CA VAL A 129 -3.00 21.56 10.48
C VAL A 129 -4.23 22.24 11.06
N ILE A 130 -5.42 21.69 10.78
CA ILE A 130 -6.70 22.09 11.40
C ILE A 130 -7.20 20.90 12.24
N CYS A 131 -7.48 21.15 13.53
CA CYS A 131 -8.17 20.21 14.38
C CYS A 131 -9.68 20.48 14.34
N ALA A 132 -10.41 19.65 13.64
CA ALA A 132 -11.88 19.69 13.56
C ALA A 132 -12.54 18.56 14.40
N ASP A 133 -11.78 17.85 15.27
CA ASP A 133 -12.33 16.90 16.23
C ASP A 133 -12.83 17.66 17.47
N THR A 134 -14.09 18.05 17.44
CA THR A 134 -14.78 18.74 18.54
C THR A 134 -15.50 17.79 19.49
N PHE A 135 -15.55 16.52 19.16
CA PHE A 135 -16.28 15.51 19.93
C PHE A 135 -15.44 14.96 21.09
N ARG A 136 -14.18 14.66 20.83
CA ARG A 136 -13.31 14.00 21.81
C ARG A 136 -12.66 15.04 22.73
N PRO A 137 -12.90 14.96 24.08
CA PRO A 137 -12.20 15.83 25.01
C PRO A 137 -10.68 15.75 24.83
N GLY A 138 -9.99 16.90 24.77
CA GLY A 138 -8.54 16.97 24.63
C GLY A 138 -7.99 16.64 23.24
N ALA A 139 -8.83 16.45 22.20
CA ALA A 139 -8.38 16.19 20.85
C ALA A 139 -7.47 17.30 20.31
N TYR A 140 -7.88 18.56 20.49
CA TYR A 140 -7.07 19.71 20.12
C TYR A 140 -5.71 19.73 20.84
N ASP A 141 -5.69 19.56 22.17
CA ASP A 141 -4.46 19.58 22.95
C ASP A 141 -3.50 18.45 22.54
N GLN A 142 -4.06 17.27 22.24
CA GLN A 142 -3.29 16.14 21.74
C GLN A 142 -2.63 16.47 20.41
N LEU A 143 -3.41 16.92 19.42
CA LEU A 143 -2.89 17.25 18.09
C LEU A 143 -1.92 18.43 18.15
N LYS A 144 -2.25 19.47 18.94
CA LYS A 144 -1.39 20.62 19.15
C LYS A 144 -0.03 20.20 19.73
N THR A 145 -0.03 19.34 20.76
CA THR A 145 1.20 18.83 21.36
C THR A 145 2.08 18.10 20.32
N LEU A 146 1.49 17.30 19.45
CA LEU A 146 2.22 16.61 18.38
C LEU A 146 2.77 17.60 17.35
N CYS A 147 1.97 18.60 16.95
CA CYS A 147 2.38 19.63 16.01
C CYS A 147 3.47 20.55 16.57
N ASP A 148 3.38 20.94 17.85
CA ASP A 148 4.39 21.77 18.51
C ASP A 148 5.76 21.08 18.56
N ARG A 149 5.82 19.76 18.78
CA ARG A 149 7.07 18.98 18.77
C ARG A 149 7.81 19.05 17.43
N ILE A 150 7.09 19.26 16.35
CA ILE A 150 7.65 19.32 14.97
C ILE A 150 7.64 20.75 14.39
N GLY A 151 7.22 21.74 15.18
CA GLY A 151 7.19 23.15 14.78
C GLY A 151 6.17 23.45 13.68
N ILE A 152 5.03 22.75 13.66
CA ILE A 152 3.95 22.94 12.66
C ILE A 152 2.77 23.62 13.36
N PRO A 153 2.17 24.68 12.79
CA PRO A 153 1.01 25.33 13.37
C PRO A 153 -0.22 24.43 13.33
N CYS A 154 -0.94 24.40 14.45
CA CYS A 154 -2.21 23.73 14.59
C CYS A 154 -3.30 24.78 14.88
N TYR A 155 -4.27 24.90 14.00
CA TYR A 155 -5.45 25.73 14.19
C TYR A 155 -6.60 24.90 14.77
N GLY A 156 -7.27 25.42 15.77
CA GLY A 156 -8.43 24.83 16.41
C GLY A 156 -8.88 25.68 17.58
N ASP A 157 -10.05 25.38 18.12
CA ASP A 157 -10.60 26.03 19.30
C ASP A 157 -11.18 24.96 20.23
N PRO A 158 -10.58 24.72 21.42
CA PRO A 158 -11.07 23.71 22.36
C PRO A 158 -12.44 24.07 22.97
N GLY A 159 -12.87 25.33 22.89
CA GLY A 159 -14.18 25.79 23.36
C GLY A 159 -15.28 25.69 22.32
N GLU A 160 -14.94 25.55 21.04
CA GLU A 160 -15.89 25.47 19.95
C GLU A 160 -16.37 24.03 19.74
N LYS A 161 -17.68 23.86 19.61
CA LYS A 161 -18.31 22.55 19.36
C LYS A 161 -18.72 22.34 17.89
N ASP A 162 -18.70 23.41 17.11
CA ASP A 162 -19.01 23.38 15.69
C ASP A 162 -17.72 23.19 14.87
N ALA A 163 -17.47 21.95 14.41
CA ALA A 163 -16.35 21.59 13.57
C ALA A 163 -16.34 22.39 12.23
N LEU A 164 -17.53 22.66 11.68
CA LEU A 164 -17.68 23.41 10.43
C LEU A 164 -17.20 24.84 10.58
N ARG A 165 -17.47 25.46 11.72
CA ARG A 165 -17.01 26.81 12.05
C ARG A 165 -15.49 26.86 12.15
N ILE A 166 -14.87 25.89 12.85
CA ILE A 166 -13.42 25.79 12.95
C ILE A 166 -12.77 25.72 11.56
N VAL A 167 -13.29 24.86 10.68
CA VAL A 167 -12.76 24.70 9.31
C VAL A 167 -12.99 25.99 8.49
N ARG A 168 -14.20 26.57 8.54
CA ARG A 168 -14.54 27.80 7.81
C ARG A 168 -13.66 28.97 8.17
N GLU A 169 -13.29 29.12 9.45
CA GLU A 169 -12.44 30.20 9.93
C GLU A 169 -10.94 29.91 9.77
N GLY A 170 -10.53 28.66 9.99
CA GLY A 170 -9.12 28.25 9.98
C GLY A 170 -8.54 28.14 8.57
N LEU A 171 -9.31 27.57 7.65
CA LEU A 171 -8.82 27.27 6.30
C LEU A 171 -8.34 28.52 5.53
N PRO A 172 -9.08 29.64 5.48
CA PRO A 172 -8.61 30.86 4.81
C PRO A 172 -7.37 31.47 5.47
N LYS A 173 -7.22 31.33 6.79
CA LYS A 173 -6.05 31.83 7.53
C LYS A 173 -4.81 31.05 7.15
N LEU A 174 -4.91 29.72 7.13
CA LEU A 174 -3.78 28.84 6.82
C LEU A 174 -3.39 28.89 5.33
N ARG A 175 -4.36 28.91 4.41
CA ARG A 175 -4.09 28.97 2.95
C ARG A 175 -3.24 30.17 2.51
N LYS A 176 -3.21 31.25 3.29
CA LYS A 176 -2.36 32.41 3.00
C LYS A 176 -0.87 32.18 3.24
N GLN A 177 -0.53 31.19 4.09
CA GLN A 177 0.83 31.01 4.60
C GLN A 177 1.40 29.63 4.33
N TYR A 178 0.54 28.63 4.16
CA TYR A 178 0.90 27.22 4.07
C TYR A 178 0.45 26.63 2.75
N GLU A 179 1.28 25.74 2.21
CA GLU A 179 1.03 25.05 0.93
C GLU A 179 0.19 23.80 1.13
N VAL A 180 0.45 23.06 2.20
CA VAL A 180 -0.30 21.85 2.53
C VAL A 180 -1.12 22.11 3.79
N ILE A 181 -2.42 21.85 3.72
CA ILE A 181 -3.30 21.93 4.87
C ILE A 181 -3.91 20.56 5.12
N ILE A 182 -3.78 20.06 6.34
CA ILE A 182 -4.33 18.76 6.74
C ILE A 182 -5.43 19.01 7.76
N ILE A 183 -6.63 18.48 7.52
CA ILE A 183 -7.79 18.62 8.38
C ILE A 183 -8.00 17.29 9.11
N ASP A 184 -7.77 17.29 10.43
CA ASP A 184 -8.08 16.15 11.30
C ASP A 184 -9.54 16.24 11.74
N THR A 185 -10.35 15.25 11.37
CA THR A 185 -11.77 15.21 11.69
C THR A 185 -12.07 14.32 12.89
N GLN A 186 -13.23 14.51 13.48
CA GLN A 186 -13.68 13.62 14.55
C GLN A 186 -13.80 12.17 14.06
N GLY A 187 -13.65 11.23 14.99
CA GLY A 187 -14.00 9.84 14.81
C GLY A 187 -14.99 9.42 15.86
N ARG A 188 -16.01 8.65 15.47
CA ARG A 188 -16.94 8.00 16.40
C ARG A 188 -16.73 6.50 16.40
N HIS A 189 -17.31 5.80 17.37
CA HIS A 189 -17.19 4.34 17.50
C HIS A 189 -17.91 3.58 16.40
N ALA A 190 -18.92 4.18 15.80
CA ALA A 190 -19.70 3.58 14.74
C ALA A 190 -19.90 4.56 13.56
N LEU A 191 -20.36 4.04 12.45
CA LEU A 191 -20.72 4.81 11.24
C LEU A 191 -22.12 5.43 11.43
N GLU A 192 -22.21 6.38 12.37
CA GLU A 192 -23.43 7.12 12.64
C GLU A 192 -23.73 8.12 11.51
N GLU A 193 -25.01 8.33 11.20
CA GLU A 193 -25.41 9.27 10.14
C GLU A 193 -24.88 10.68 10.39
N ASN A 194 -24.92 11.16 11.61
CA ASN A 194 -24.38 12.47 11.98
C ASN A 194 -22.88 12.64 11.69
N LEU A 195 -22.08 11.56 11.81
CA LEU A 195 -20.67 11.58 11.45
C LEU A 195 -20.50 11.74 9.93
N ILE A 196 -21.31 11.02 9.17
CA ILE A 196 -21.27 11.08 7.71
C ILE A 196 -21.73 12.45 7.21
N GLU A 197 -22.80 12.99 7.74
CA GLU A 197 -23.28 14.34 7.40
C GLU A 197 -22.25 15.42 7.73
N GLU A 198 -21.60 15.34 8.89
CA GLU A 198 -20.58 16.30 9.27
C GLU A 198 -19.37 16.24 8.32
N ILE A 199 -18.87 15.04 7.99
CA ILE A 199 -17.71 14.93 7.10
C ILE A 199 -18.01 15.38 5.67
N ILE A 200 -19.23 15.16 5.18
CA ILE A 200 -19.72 15.71 3.90
C ILE A 200 -19.65 17.24 3.97
N SER A 201 -20.22 17.82 5.02
CA SER A 201 -20.27 19.29 5.19
C SER A 201 -18.87 19.90 5.33
N ILE A 202 -17.95 19.23 6.04
CA ILE A 202 -16.55 19.65 6.13
C ILE A 202 -15.89 19.60 4.75
N ASN A 203 -16.09 18.52 4.00
CA ASN A 203 -15.53 18.37 2.65
C ASN A 203 -16.04 19.45 1.69
N ASP A 204 -17.33 19.80 1.76
CA ASP A 204 -17.92 20.86 0.94
C ASP A 204 -17.32 22.25 1.23
N ILE A 205 -17.09 22.55 2.53
CA ILE A 205 -16.42 23.79 2.95
C ILE A 205 -14.95 23.79 2.55
N ALA A 206 -14.26 22.68 2.81
CA ALA A 206 -12.82 22.56 2.59
C ALA A 206 -12.48 22.48 1.11
N ARG A 207 -13.35 21.90 0.28
CA ARG A 207 -13.07 21.50 -1.11
C ARG A 207 -11.72 20.81 -1.17
N ALA A 208 -11.61 19.73 -0.35
CA ALA A 208 -10.36 19.01 -0.20
C ALA A 208 -9.90 18.41 -1.54
N ASP A 209 -8.62 18.61 -1.86
CA ASP A 209 -8.00 18.01 -3.03
C ASP A 209 -7.89 16.50 -2.85
N HIS A 210 -7.65 16.07 -1.59
CA HIS A 210 -7.56 14.67 -1.21
C HIS A 210 -8.44 14.35 0.00
N ARG A 211 -9.10 13.19 -0.05
CA ARG A 211 -9.92 12.61 1.01
C ARG A 211 -9.36 11.24 1.34
N TRP A 212 -8.57 11.22 2.41
CA TRP A 212 -7.85 10.01 2.79
C TRP A 212 -8.49 9.32 3.99
N LEU A 213 -8.74 8.04 3.81
CA LEU A 213 -9.32 7.19 4.84
C LEU A 213 -8.22 6.54 5.69
N VAL A 214 -8.28 6.74 6.98
CA VAL A 214 -7.36 6.14 7.96
C VAL A 214 -7.99 4.89 8.55
N ILE A 215 -7.37 3.74 8.33
CA ILE A 215 -7.84 2.43 8.78
C ILE A 215 -6.81 1.78 9.69
N ASP A 216 -7.28 1.23 10.80
CA ASP A 216 -6.50 0.35 11.66
C ASP A 216 -6.35 -1.02 10.97
N ALA A 217 -5.12 -1.48 10.81
CA ALA A 217 -4.82 -2.78 10.20
C ALA A 217 -5.47 -3.97 10.93
N ALA A 218 -5.86 -3.80 12.20
CA ALA A 218 -6.51 -4.83 13.00
C ALA A 218 -8.00 -5.04 12.68
N LEU A 219 -8.66 -4.14 11.92
CA LEU A 219 -10.11 -4.16 11.71
C LEU A 219 -10.61 -5.30 10.81
N GLY A 220 -9.72 -5.97 10.07
CA GLY A 220 -10.11 -7.08 9.21
C GLY A 220 -11.20 -6.70 8.21
N GLN A 221 -12.23 -7.56 8.06
CA GLN A 221 -13.33 -7.35 7.11
C GLN A 221 -14.22 -6.15 7.46
N GLN A 222 -14.26 -5.70 8.71
CA GLN A 222 -15.03 -4.50 9.11
C GLN A 222 -14.52 -3.24 8.41
N ALA A 223 -13.26 -3.23 7.98
CA ALA A 223 -12.69 -2.14 7.19
C ALA A 223 -13.41 -1.93 5.85
N SER A 224 -13.98 -3.00 5.27
CA SER A 224 -14.76 -2.96 4.03
C SER A 224 -15.98 -2.06 4.15
N GLU A 225 -16.81 -2.27 5.18
CA GLU A 225 -18.02 -1.46 5.40
C GLU A 225 -17.67 0.01 5.67
N GLN A 226 -16.64 0.27 6.49
CA GLN A 226 -16.17 1.63 6.72
C GLN A 226 -15.73 2.30 5.42
N ALA A 227 -14.89 1.63 4.66
CA ALA A 227 -14.35 2.14 3.41
C ALA A 227 -15.46 2.47 2.41
N ARG A 228 -16.44 1.57 2.27
CA ARG A 228 -17.59 1.77 1.39
C ARG A 228 -18.40 3.00 1.80
N ARG A 229 -18.77 3.12 3.07
CA ARG A 229 -19.61 4.24 3.57
C ARG A 229 -18.92 5.58 3.44
N PHE A 230 -17.64 5.68 3.80
CA PHE A 230 -16.87 6.93 3.60
C PHE A 230 -16.67 7.24 2.12
N HIS A 231 -16.43 6.22 1.29
CA HIS A 231 -16.27 6.43 -0.15
C HIS A 231 -17.57 6.91 -0.81
N GLU A 232 -18.71 6.32 -0.49
CA GLU A 232 -20.03 6.77 -0.95
C GLU A 232 -20.33 8.21 -0.52
N ALA A 233 -19.89 8.60 0.69
CA ALA A 233 -20.17 9.92 1.26
C ALA A 233 -19.32 11.05 0.65
N ILE A 234 -18.01 10.85 0.52
CA ILE A 234 -17.07 11.92 0.16
C ILE A 234 -16.10 11.56 -0.98
N GLY A 235 -16.19 10.36 -1.55
CA GLY A 235 -15.31 9.91 -2.63
C GLY A 235 -13.86 9.78 -2.16
N ILE A 236 -13.59 8.83 -1.26
CA ILE A 236 -12.22 8.51 -0.81
C ILE A 236 -11.30 8.27 -2.02
N ASP A 237 -10.13 8.89 -2.03
CA ASP A 237 -9.13 8.79 -3.10
C ASP A 237 -7.76 8.26 -2.62
N GLY A 238 -7.64 7.91 -1.33
CA GLY A 238 -6.45 7.28 -0.77
C GLY A 238 -6.72 6.62 0.58
N VAL A 239 -5.97 5.57 0.89
CA VAL A 239 -6.08 4.83 2.15
C VAL A 239 -4.75 4.91 2.91
N LEU A 240 -4.81 5.22 4.20
CA LEU A 240 -3.69 5.12 5.13
C LEU A 240 -3.95 3.97 6.09
N VAL A 241 -2.99 3.08 6.18
CA VAL A 241 -3.09 1.93 7.07
C VAL A 241 -2.20 2.14 8.27
N THR A 242 -2.77 2.07 9.47
CA THR A 242 -2.07 2.32 10.73
C THR A 242 -1.86 1.05 11.53
N LYS A 243 -0.96 1.12 12.53
CA LYS A 243 -0.69 0.05 13.50
C LYS A 243 -0.21 -1.25 12.85
N MET A 244 0.57 -1.12 11.77
CA MET A 244 1.16 -2.27 11.08
C MET A 244 2.25 -2.98 11.89
N ASP A 245 2.77 -2.34 12.92
CA ASP A 245 3.72 -2.86 13.92
C ASP A 245 3.07 -3.77 14.96
N GLY A 246 1.74 -3.69 15.10
CA GLY A 246 0.98 -4.44 16.09
C GLY A 246 0.69 -5.90 15.68
N THR A 247 -0.31 -6.48 16.37
CA THR A 247 -0.80 -7.84 16.12
C THR A 247 -1.73 -7.94 14.89
N ALA A 248 -1.82 -6.87 14.12
CA ALA A 248 -2.74 -6.72 13.01
C ALA A 248 -2.48 -7.75 11.89
N ARG A 249 -3.55 -8.28 11.34
CA ARG A 249 -3.50 -9.31 10.29
C ARG A 249 -3.36 -8.75 8.87
N GLY A 250 -3.47 -7.42 8.71
CA GLY A 250 -3.33 -6.74 7.42
C GLY A 250 -4.49 -6.89 6.43
N GLY A 251 -5.45 -7.78 6.71
CA GLY A 251 -6.58 -8.03 5.82
C GLY A 251 -7.53 -6.84 5.66
N GLY A 252 -7.63 -5.98 6.68
CA GLY A 252 -8.46 -4.77 6.62
C GLY A 252 -8.01 -3.78 5.55
N ALA A 253 -6.70 -3.63 5.38
CA ALA A 253 -6.14 -2.77 4.34
C ALA A 253 -6.55 -3.23 2.93
N LEU A 254 -6.42 -4.53 2.67
CA LEU A 254 -6.81 -5.14 1.39
C LEU A 254 -8.31 -4.97 1.12
N SER A 255 -9.12 -5.19 2.15
CA SER A 255 -10.57 -5.03 2.05
C SER A 255 -10.98 -3.58 1.76
N ALA A 256 -10.30 -2.61 2.38
CA ALA A 256 -10.57 -1.19 2.15
C ALA A 256 -10.18 -0.74 0.73
N VAL A 257 -9.03 -1.18 0.23
CA VAL A 257 -8.57 -0.89 -1.15
C VAL A 257 -9.58 -1.44 -2.16
N ALA A 258 -10.06 -2.66 -1.96
CA ALA A 258 -11.03 -3.29 -2.86
C ALA A 258 -12.36 -2.52 -2.93
N GLU A 259 -12.85 -2.02 -1.78
CA GLU A 259 -14.12 -1.29 -1.72
C GLU A 259 -14.01 0.14 -2.30
N THR A 260 -12.92 0.84 -2.01
CA THR A 260 -12.74 2.23 -2.47
C THR A 260 -12.12 2.31 -3.86
N GLN A 261 -11.53 1.24 -4.35
CA GLN A 261 -10.67 1.21 -5.53
C GLN A 261 -9.54 2.26 -5.47
N SER A 262 -9.23 2.73 -4.27
CA SER A 262 -8.22 3.74 -3.98
C SER A 262 -6.96 3.07 -3.46
N GLY A 263 -5.80 3.50 -3.97
CA GLY A 263 -4.52 2.93 -3.55
C GLY A 263 -4.17 3.25 -2.09
N ILE A 264 -3.40 2.37 -1.46
CA ILE A 264 -2.76 2.70 -0.19
C ILE A 264 -1.73 3.79 -0.45
N VAL A 265 -1.81 4.89 0.29
CA VAL A 265 -0.91 6.05 0.16
C VAL A 265 0.27 5.91 1.11
N PHE A 266 -0.02 5.60 2.37
CA PHE A 266 0.95 5.44 3.44
C PHE A 266 0.60 4.29 4.36
N ILE A 267 1.65 3.77 5.02
CA ILE A 267 1.54 2.82 6.13
C ILE A 267 2.21 3.42 7.37
N GLY A 268 1.56 3.28 8.52
CA GLY A 268 2.11 3.60 9.84
C GLY A 268 2.69 2.35 10.46
N SER A 269 4.01 2.34 10.66
CA SER A 269 4.79 1.18 11.08
C SER A 269 5.27 1.27 12.54
N GLY A 270 4.78 2.24 13.31
CA GLY A 270 5.18 2.42 14.71
C GLY A 270 4.52 3.63 15.36
N GLU A 271 4.93 3.95 16.59
CA GLU A 271 4.33 5.02 17.41
C GLU A 271 5.01 6.38 17.26
N THR A 272 6.25 6.42 16.75
CA THR A 272 6.99 7.67 16.64
C THR A 272 6.49 8.53 15.46
N ILE A 273 6.78 9.84 15.52
CA ILE A 273 6.35 10.78 14.47
C ILE A 273 6.98 10.48 13.11
N GLU A 274 8.08 9.76 13.09
CA GLU A 274 8.83 9.39 11.88
C GLU A 274 8.31 8.07 11.26
N ASP A 275 7.49 7.29 11.99
CA ASP A 275 7.01 5.97 11.57
C ASP A 275 5.80 6.10 10.62
N LEU A 276 6.04 6.73 9.46
CA LEU A 276 5.11 6.83 8.35
C LEU A 276 5.88 6.65 7.04
N GLU A 277 5.56 5.61 6.31
CA GLU A 277 6.21 5.26 5.05
C GLU A 277 5.24 5.35 3.89
N ARG A 278 5.73 5.79 2.72
CA ARG A 278 4.97 5.65 1.48
C ARG A 278 4.77 4.17 1.18
N PHE A 279 3.57 3.83 0.77
CA PHE A 279 3.29 2.45 0.41
C PHE A 279 3.93 2.09 -0.94
N ASP A 280 4.68 1.00 -0.92
CA ASP A 280 5.26 0.34 -2.09
C ASP A 280 4.76 -1.11 -2.11
N PRO A 281 3.78 -1.47 -2.97
CA PRO A 281 3.22 -2.82 -3.01
C PRO A 281 4.27 -3.88 -3.33
N ASP A 282 5.19 -3.60 -4.24
CA ASP A 282 6.25 -4.52 -4.62
C ASP A 282 7.21 -4.80 -3.46
N GLY A 283 7.71 -3.76 -2.83
CA GLY A 283 8.57 -3.88 -1.66
C GLY A 283 7.85 -4.52 -0.48
N PHE A 284 6.56 -4.24 -0.31
CA PHE A 284 5.76 -4.83 0.77
C PHE A 284 5.58 -6.35 0.57
N ILE A 285 5.16 -6.80 -0.61
CA ILE A 285 5.00 -8.22 -0.92
C ILE A 285 6.35 -8.94 -0.89
N SER A 286 7.42 -8.33 -1.41
CA SER A 286 8.78 -8.89 -1.35
C SER A 286 9.22 -9.17 0.10
N ARG A 287 8.99 -8.21 1.00
CA ARG A 287 9.28 -8.39 2.45
C ARG A 287 8.42 -9.49 3.07
N MET A 288 7.11 -9.50 2.76
CA MET A 288 6.19 -10.53 3.28
C MET A 288 6.57 -11.94 2.87
N LEU A 289 6.95 -12.13 1.62
CA LEU A 289 7.36 -13.45 1.10
C LEU A 289 8.79 -13.82 1.52
N GLY A 290 9.55 -12.89 2.12
CA GLY A 290 10.95 -13.08 2.46
C GLY A 290 11.84 -13.25 1.23
N MET A 291 11.44 -12.63 0.13
CA MET A 291 12.03 -12.80 -1.20
C MET A 291 12.79 -11.55 -1.61
N GLY A 292 13.71 -11.06 -0.76
CA GLY A 292 14.57 -9.93 -1.13
C GLY A 292 15.28 -10.10 -2.48
N ASP A 293 15.53 -11.35 -2.86
CA ASP A 293 16.20 -11.70 -4.12
C ASP A 293 15.23 -11.95 -5.29
N LEU A 294 13.92 -12.17 -5.04
CA LEU A 294 12.98 -12.48 -6.14
C LEU A 294 12.65 -11.25 -6.99
N LYS A 295 12.64 -10.06 -6.40
CA LYS A 295 12.50 -8.82 -7.18
C LYS A 295 13.66 -8.69 -8.17
N ALA A 296 14.87 -8.98 -7.74
CA ALA A 296 16.05 -9.03 -8.62
C ALA A 296 15.96 -10.14 -9.67
N LEU A 297 15.33 -11.28 -9.36
CA LEU A 297 15.08 -12.38 -10.32
C LEU A 297 14.01 -12.01 -11.34
N VAL A 298 12.93 -11.36 -10.91
CA VAL A 298 11.85 -10.88 -11.82
C VAL A 298 12.38 -9.78 -12.72
N GLU A 299 13.12 -8.82 -12.19
CA GLU A 299 13.76 -7.74 -12.97
C GLU A 299 14.76 -8.32 -13.98
N ARG A 300 15.58 -9.28 -13.59
CA ARG A 300 16.51 -9.98 -14.51
C ARG A 300 15.79 -10.80 -15.59
N ALA A 301 14.64 -11.40 -15.24
CA ALA A 301 13.83 -12.13 -16.21
C ALA A 301 13.14 -11.19 -17.21
N GLU A 302 12.67 -10.04 -16.75
CA GLU A 302 12.08 -9.00 -17.59
C GLU A 302 13.15 -8.34 -18.49
N GLU A 303 14.36 -8.11 -17.97
CA GLU A 303 15.50 -7.65 -18.75
C GLU A 303 15.94 -8.70 -19.79
N ALA A 304 15.92 -9.99 -19.46
CA ALA A 304 16.26 -11.07 -20.40
C ALA A 304 15.21 -11.19 -21.51
N VAL A 305 13.92 -11.01 -21.19
CA VAL A 305 12.82 -10.98 -22.19
C VAL A 305 12.94 -9.75 -23.09
N SER A 306 13.28 -8.60 -22.53
CA SER A 306 13.50 -7.35 -23.29
C SER A 306 14.76 -7.41 -24.19
N ALA A 307 15.73 -8.26 -23.84
CA ALA A 307 16.93 -8.48 -24.65
C ALA A 307 16.68 -9.45 -25.83
N GLU A 308 15.52 -10.11 -25.90
CA GLU A 308 15.14 -11.00 -27.02
C GLU A 308 14.70 -10.26 -28.31
N ASP A 309 14.68 -8.95 -28.35
CA ASP A 309 14.70 -8.17 -29.60
C ASP A 309 16.04 -8.30 -30.40
N ILE A 310 16.90 -9.22 -29.97
CA ILE A 310 18.07 -9.63 -30.76
C ILE A 310 17.56 -10.53 -31.89
N ASP A 311 17.53 -9.95 -33.06
CA ASP A 311 17.09 -10.60 -34.32
C ASP A 311 17.86 -11.92 -34.57
N VAL A 312 17.32 -13.03 -34.07
CA VAL A 312 17.85 -14.40 -34.31
C VAL A 312 17.91 -14.71 -35.78
N ASN A 313 17.08 -14.09 -36.62
CA ASN A 313 17.13 -14.18 -38.08
C ASN A 313 18.35 -13.48 -38.66
N ALA A 314 18.89 -12.45 -38.03
CA ALA A 314 20.16 -11.83 -38.41
C ALA A 314 21.36 -12.73 -38.09
N MET A 315 21.28 -13.49 -36.98
CA MET A 315 22.30 -14.48 -36.60
C MET A 315 22.40 -15.63 -37.58
N LEU A 316 21.25 -16.17 -38.01
CA LEU A 316 21.17 -17.26 -38.99
C LEU A 316 21.61 -16.85 -40.44
N LYS A 317 21.62 -15.54 -40.74
CA LYS A 317 22.03 -14.98 -42.01
C LYS A 317 23.50 -14.55 -42.07
N GLY A 318 24.34 -14.91 -41.09
CA GLY A 318 25.78 -14.65 -41.11
C GLY A 318 26.19 -13.18 -40.98
N LYS A 319 25.31 -12.30 -40.48
CA LYS A 319 25.60 -10.86 -40.27
C LYS A 319 26.00 -10.53 -38.82
N PHE A 320 26.63 -11.48 -38.13
CA PHE A 320 27.08 -11.29 -36.77
C PHE A 320 28.38 -10.43 -36.72
N THR A 321 28.32 -9.29 -36.04
CA THR A 321 29.46 -8.39 -35.97
C THR A 321 30.20 -8.56 -34.64
N LEU A 322 31.49 -8.19 -34.59
CA LEU A 322 32.29 -8.10 -33.34
C LEU A 322 31.62 -7.24 -32.28
N ARG A 323 30.82 -6.26 -32.68
CA ARG A 323 30.06 -5.37 -31.79
C ARG A 323 28.91 -6.10 -31.11
N ASP A 324 28.29 -7.04 -31.80
CA ASP A 324 27.20 -7.87 -31.24
C ASP A 324 27.76 -8.90 -30.26
N MET A 325 28.94 -9.44 -30.55
CA MET A 325 29.68 -10.32 -29.62
C MET A 325 30.14 -9.58 -28.37
N TYR A 326 30.58 -8.33 -28.51
CA TYR A 326 30.97 -7.50 -27.37
C TYR A 326 29.77 -7.19 -26.47
N LYS A 327 28.60 -6.86 -27.03
CA LYS A 327 27.35 -6.65 -26.29
C LYS A 327 26.90 -7.90 -25.53
N GLN A 328 27.05 -9.10 -26.15
CA GLN A 328 26.75 -10.36 -25.48
C GLN A 328 27.69 -10.66 -24.33
N LEU A 329 29.01 -10.40 -24.50
CA LEU A 329 30.01 -10.52 -23.43
C LEU A 329 29.77 -9.53 -22.31
N GLU A 330 29.36 -8.30 -22.63
CA GLU A 330 28.98 -7.28 -21.64
C GLU A 330 27.73 -7.67 -20.87
N ALA A 331 26.70 -8.22 -21.53
CA ALA A 331 25.49 -8.75 -20.91
C ALA A 331 25.81 -9.95 -19.97
N LEU A 332 26.68 -10.86 -20.39
CA LEU A 332 27.19 -11.96 -19.57
C LEU A 332 28.00 -11.48 -18.36
N ASN A 333 28.82 -10.43 -18.52
CA ASN A 333 29.57 -9.83 -17.40
C ASN A 333 28.65 -9.08 -16.40
N ARG A 334 27.54 -8.51 -16.85
CA ARG A 334 26.53 -7.90 -15.96
C ARG A 334 25.73 -8.93 -15.15
N MET A 335 25.68 -10.18 -15.61
CA MET A 335 25.01 -11.30 -14.89
C MET A 335 25.83 -11.83 -13.69
N GLY A 336 27.05 -11.34 -13.45
CA GLY A 336 27.92 -11.72 -12.34
C GLY A 336 28.66 -13.04 -12.56
N PRO A 337 29.64 -13.39 -11.72
CA PRO A 337 30.45 -14.57 -11.92
C PRO A 337 29.64 -15.85 -11.78
N LEU A 338 29.65 -16.69 -12.82
CA LEU A 338 28.99 -17.97 -12.95
C LEU A 338 29.16 -18.94 -11.76
N LYS A 339 30.15 -18.70 -10.89
CA LYS A 339 30.38 -19.49 -9.67
C LYS A 339 29.32 -19.29 -8.58
N GLN A 340 28.57 -18.18 -8.58
CA GLN A 340 27.51 -17.95 -7.58
C GLN A 340 26.18 -18.62 -7.96
N ILE A 341 25.99 -18.96 -9.23
CA ILE A 341 24.77 -19.60 -9.74
C ILE A 341 24.81 -21.13 -9.53
N MET A 342 26.01 -21.71 -9.43
CA MET A 342 26.18 -23.17 -9.24
C MET A 342 26.25 -23.60 -7.76
N SER A 343 26.15 -22.68 -6.80
CA SER A 343 26.21 -22.97 -5.36
C SER A 343 24.90 -22.68 -4.62
N MET A 344 23.81 -22.41 -5.33
CA MET A 344 22.43 -22.37 -4.85
C MET A 344 21.67 -23.53 -5.48
#